data_08e4e158a3fd491fbdffce9582725f6c
#
_entry.id   08e4e158a3fd491fbdffce9582725f6c
#
_cell.length_a   1.000
_cell.length_b   1.000
_cell.length_c   1.000
_cell.angle_alpha   90.00
_cell.angle_beta   90.00
_cell.angle_gamma   90.00
#
_symmetry.space_group_name_H-M   'P 1'
#
loop_
_entity.id
_entity.type
_entity.pdbx_description
1 polymer ?
#
loop_
_entity_poly.entity_id
_entity_poly.type
_entity_poly.pdbx_seq_one_letter_code
_entity_poly.pdbx_strand_id
1 'polypeptide(L)'
;MPQAEATVGSAQPRIAFCTTCRGRTAHLKQTLPQNIDDNRDYANCVFVVLIYASGTEAQQYLKTFHAADIASGRLVVYSYEDGGAAFKMALSKNIAARCGILEGAQILVTLDSDNFTGPGFAQFIAERFREPGVFPGIFLCPNYQLIKSLPHGASRPPRGYAGRLAVWSQTFIKMGGYDEIYDTWRGEDIDMNFRLQRSGYSMRYIPNHHLNAINHSAEVRFKEYPHAQQYENGSQVEIIKARTETVVNYGRFGLGTVHRNFDPAPIELKPLPTRVFGIGLHKTGTTSLHEAFKMLGFDSLHWGEGEAPQIWYEMNALGRSKMLEQFYAICDLPIPLLFRELDKAYPGSRFVLTVRDEQEWLASVERLWDPKYNRTRHLWEVYPISHQLHSALYGQREFNAPVFLERYRRHNAEVLEYFKDRPDDLLVLDMDMPTGKLAALCAFLKRPIFPDGLYPRANRSNDIGVIT
;
A
#
# COMPACT_ATOMS: atom_id res chain seq x y z
N MET A 1 12.04 -24.41 17.60
CA MET A 1 11.44 -25.32 16.61
C MET A 1 11.38 -24.56 15.31
N PRO A 2 11.85 -25.05 14.18
CA PRO A 2 11.87 -24.27 12.95
C PRO A 2 10.44 -24.06 12.44
N GLN A 3 10.08 -22.81 12.28
CA GLN A 3 8.85 -22.39 11.58
C GLN A 3 8.94 -22.87 10.13
N ALA A 4 7.91 -23.58 9.67
CA ALA A 4 7.76 -23.93 8.29
C ALA A 4 7.67 -22.64 7.47
N GLU A 5 8.68 -22.35 6.67
CA GLU A 5 8.69 -21.31 5.67
C GLU A 5 7.54 -21.59 4.70
N ALA A 6 6.49 -20.78 4.80
CA ALA A 6 5.55 -20.66 3.72
C ALA A 6 6.33 -20.06 2.54
N THR A 7 6.68 -20.87 1.58
CA THR A 7 7.22 -20.45 0.29
C THR A 7 6.21 -19.51 -0.36
N VAL A 8 6.41 -18.21 -0.16
CA VAL A 8 5.81 -17.19 -1.01
C VAL A 8 6.25 -17.50 -2.42
N GLY A 9 5.31 -17.74 -3.32
CA GLY A 9 5.52 -18.20 -4.67
C GLY A 9 6.65 -17.45 -5.37
N SER A 10 7.44 -18.17 -6.15
CA SER A 10 8.67 -17.78 -6.85
C SER A 10 8.53 -16.67 -7.90
N ALA A 11 7.39 -16.02 -8.01
CA ALA A 11 7.14 -14.96 -8.98
C ALA A 11 7.90 -13.68 -8.61
N GLN A 12 8.62 -13.14 -9.58
CA GLN A 12 9.32 -11.87 -9.44
C GLN A 12 8.30 -10.73 -9.20
N PRO A 13 8.50 -9.83 -8.20
CA PRO A 13 7.57 -8.74 -7.95
C PRO A 13 7.51 -7.78 -9.15
N ARG A 14 6.31 -7.29 -9.46
CA ARG A 14 6.16 -6.27 -10.50
C ARG A 14 6.63 -4.92 -9.98
N ILE A 15 7.57 -4.29 -10.70
CA ILE A 15 8.18 -3.01 -10.35
C ILE A 15 7.71 -1.94 -11.34
N ALA A 16 7.23 -0.79 -10.84
CA ALA A 16 6.98 0.39 -11.68
C ALA A 16 8.01 1.48 -11.39
N PHE A 17 8.73 1.92 -12.42
CA PHE A 17 9.53 3.13 -12.41
C PHE A 17 8.65 4.31 -12.78
N CYS A 18 8.32 5.15 -11.81
CA CYS A 18 7.34 6.23 -11.93
C CYS A 18 8.07 7.56 -12.15
N THR A 19 7.95 8.12 -13.34
CA THR A 19 8.61 9.36 -13.77
C THR A 19 7.58 10.43 -14.10
N THR A 20 7.75 11.65 -13.58
CA THR A 20 6.98 12.82 -13.99
C THR A 20 7.80 13.69 -14.92
N CYS A 21 7.20 14.10 -16.05
CA CYS A 21 7.80 15.00 -17.03
C CYS A 21 6.94 16.25 -17.20
N ARG A 22 7.46 17.42 -16.80
CA ARG A 22 6.95 18.74 -17.15
C ARG A 22 8.09 19.60 -17.65
N GLY A 23 8.04 20.00 -18.94
CA GLY A 23 9.07 20.88 -19.55
C GLY A 23 10.46 20.25 -19.67
N ARG A 24 10.66 18.98 -19.28
CA ARG A 24 11.95 18.28 -19.26
C ARG A 24 12.10 17.20 -20.31
N THR A 25 11.49 17.40 -21.48
CA THR A 25 11.55 16.44 -22.60
C THR A 25 12.98 16.13 -23.01
N ALA A 26 13.87 17.12 -23.01
CA ALA A 26 15.29 16.92 -23.35
C ALA A 26 16.02 15.97 -22.40
N HIS A 27 15.70 15.98 -21.10
CA HIS A 27 16.23 15.03 -20.14
C HIS A 27 15.63 13.64 -20.34
N LEU A 28 14.30 13.56 -20.50
CA LEU A 28 13.60 12.30 -20.73
C LEU A 28 14.11 11.57 -21.99
N LYS A 29 14.43 12.32 -23.07
CA LYS A 29 15.03 11.79 -24.30
C LYS A 29 16.39 11.07 -24.06
N GLN A 30 17.14 11.48 -23.05
CA GLN A 30 18.42 10.88 -22.71
C GLN A 30 18.27 9.72 -21.73
N THR A 31 17.42 9.89 -20.71
CA THR A 31 17.35 8.94 -19.58
C THR A 31 16.45 7.75 -19.85
N LEU A 32 15.28 7.96 -20.48
CA LEU A 32 14.28 6.89 -20.64
C LEU A 32 14.77 5.70 -21.48
N PRO A 33 15.36 5.91 -22.68
CA PRO A 33 15.86 4.78 -23.47
C PRO A 33 16.92 3.97 -22.71
N GLN A 34 17.85 4.66 -22.05
CA GLN A 34 18.91 4.03 -21.28
C GLN A 34 18.33 3.26 -20.07
N ASN A 35 17.38 3.84 -19.36
CA ASN A 35 16.74 3.20 -18.21
C ASN A 35 15.97 1.93 -18.61
N ILE A 36 15.29 1.94 -19.75
CA ILE A 36 14.62 0.77 -20.29
C ILE A 36 15.63 -0.33 -20.63
N ASP A 37 16.74 0.04 -21.28
CA ASP A 37 17.82 -0.87 -21.65
C ASP A 37 18.55 -1.43 -20.43
N ASP A 38 18.92 -0.60 -19.48
CA ASP A 38 19.60 -0.98 -18.23
C ASP A 38 18.82 -2.00 -17.37
N ASN A 39 17.52 -2.10 -17.57
CA ASN A 39 16.66 -3.02 -16.82
C ASN A 39 16.00 -4.09 -17.70
N ARG A 40 16.53 -4.32 -18.91
CA ARG A 40 15.97 -5.28 -19.90
C ARG A 40 15.84 -6.69 -19.33
N ASP A 41 16.81 -7.11 -18.54
CA ASP A 41 16.89 -8.46 -17.97
C ASP A 41 15.84 -8.74 -16.89
N TYR A 42 15.17 -7.71 -16.39
CA TYR A 42 14.07 -7.88 -15.46
C TYR A 42 12.72 -7.70 -16.18
N ALA A 43 12.14 -8.82 -16.62
CA ALA A 43 10.94 -8.81 -17.46
C ALA A 43 9.72 -8.18 -16.75
N ASN A 44 9.57 -8.40 -15.44
CA ASN A 44 8.40 -7.93 -14.68
C ASN A 44 8.55 -6.50 -14.15
N CYS A 45 9.01 -5.56 -15.00
CA CYS A 45 8.96 -4.14 -14.69
C CYS A 45 8.32 -3.33 -15.81
N VAL A 46 7.76 -2.18 -15.43
CA VAL A 46 7.14 -1.21 -16.31
C VAL A 46 7.68 0.19 -16.01
N PHE A 47 7.94 0.96 -17.07
CA PHE A 47 8.24 2.38 -16.96
C PHE A 47 6.93 3.15 -17.13
N VAL A 48 6.58 3.95 -16.12
CA VAL A 48 5.39 4.80 -16.13
C VAL A 48 5.84 6.24 -16.27
N VAL A 49 5.52 6.87 -17.38
CA VAL A 49 5.83 8.28 -17.63
C VAL A 49 4.55 9.08 -17.54
N LEU A 50 4.47 9.95 -16.55
CA LEU A 50 3.42 10.94 -16.41
C LEU A 50 3.82 12.24 -17.12
N ILE A 51 3.14 12.59 -18.20
CA ILE A 51 3.23 13.91 -18.82
C ILE A 51 2.29 14.84 -18.05
N TYR A 52 2.88 15.72 -17.25
CA TYR A 52 2.14 16.66 -16.42
C TYR A 52 1.97 17.99 -17.13
N ALA A 53 0.70 18.42 -17.33
CA ALA A 53 0.33 19.63 -18.05
C ALA A 53 0.90 19.72 -19.48
N SER A 54 0.25 19.03 -20.40
CA SER A 54 0.33 19.09 -21.86
C SER A 54 1.69 19.49 -22.46
N GLY A 55 2.62 18.53 -22.46
CA GLY A 55 3.82 18.64 -23.27
C GLY A 55 3.63 17.98 -24.64
N THR A 56 3.14 18.68 -25.64
CA THR A 56 3.01 18.14 -27.00
C THR A 56 4.32 17.56 -27.53
N GLU A 57 5.46 18.17 -27.21
CA GLU A 57 6.80 17.66 -27.56
C GLU A 57 7.09 16.29 -26.94
N ALA A 58 6.84 16.12 -25.63
CA ALA A 58 7.07 14.86 -24.94
C ALA A 58 6.12 13.77 -25.47
N GLN A 59 4.85 14.09 -25.71
CA GLN A 59 3.89 13.16 -26.29
C GLN A 59 4.34 12.70 -27.69
N GLN A 60 4.71 13.64 -28.55
CA GLN A 60 5.16 13.33 -29.90
C GLN A 60 6.43 12.48 -29.89
N TYR A 61 7.39 12.81 -29.03
CA TYR A 61 8.60 12.02 -28.85
C TYR A 61 8.29 10.58 -28.47
N LEU A 62 7.47 10.37 -27.43
CA LEU A 62 7.13 9.04 -26.94
C LEU A 62 6.35 8.23 -27.96
N LYS A 63 5.39 8.86 -28.68
CA LYS A 63 4.66 8.21 -29.76
C LYS A 63 5.59 7.73 -30.89
N THR A 64 6.58 8.54 -31.25
CA THR A 64 7.44 8.29 -32.39
C THR A 64 8.56 7.28 -32.08
N PHE A 65 9.23 7.44 -30.93
CA PHE A 65 10.46 6.71 -30.63
C PHE A 65 10.27 5.52 -29.69
N HIS A 66 9.15 5.45 -28.98
CA HIS A 66 8.86 4.39 -28.02
C HIS A 66 7.58 3.59 -28.33
N ALA A 67 7.13 3.59 -29.58
CA ALA A 67 5.93 2.85 -29.99
C ALA A 67 6.01 1.36 -29.67
N ALA A 68 7.20 0.74 -29.85
CA ALA A 68 7.43 -0.68 -29.55
C ALA A 68 7.40 -0.96 -28.04
N ASP A 69 8.00 -0.10 -27.23
CA ASP A 69 7.99 -0.23 -25.75
C ASP A 69 6.56 -0.07 -25.19
N ILE A 70 5.76 0.83 -25.78
CA ILE A 70 4.35 1.03 -25.44
C ILE A 70 3.52 -0.18 -25.85
N ALA A 71 3.71 -0.69 -27.06
CA ALA A 71 2.97 -1.85 -27.57
C ALA A 71 3.27 -3.14 -26.77
N SER A 72 4.51 -3.30 -26.30
CA SER A 72 4.92 -4.43 -25.43
C SER A 72 4.45 -4.27 -23.97
N GLY A 73 3.96 -3.10 -23.56
CA GLY A 73 3.64 -2.81 -22.17
C GLY A 73 4.86 -2.56 -21.28
N ARG A 74 6.06 -2.44 -21.85
CA ARG A 74 7.28 -2.08 -21.10
C ARG A 74 7.26 -0.61 -20.69
N LEU A 75 6.67 0.24 -21.50
CA LEU A 75 6.43 1.65 -21.24
C LEU A 75 4.93 1.92 -21.24
N VAL A 76 4.45 2.63 -20.24
CA VAL A 76 3.08 3.17 -20.21
C VAL A 76 3.14 4.67 -20.00
N VAL A 77 2.45 5.39 -20.86
CA VAL A 77 2.41 6.85 -20.83
C VAL A 77 1.07 7.28 -20.27
N TYR A 78 1.11 8.17 -19.29
CA TYR A 78 -0.07 8.86 -18.79
C TYR A 78 0.06 10.36 -19.04
N SER A 79 -1.04 11.02 -19.35
CA SER A 79 -1.12 12.47 -19.38
C SER A 79 -2.11 12.97 -18.34
N TYR A 80 -1.74 14.06 -17.70
CA TYR A 80 -2.55 14.76 -16.70
C TYR A 80 -2.60 16.25 -17.05
N GLU A 81 -3.78 16.84 -17.04
CA GLU A 81 -3.99 18.25 -17.28
C GLU A 81 -4.39 18.96 -15.97
N ASP A 82 -3.64 19.98 -15.61
CA ASP A 82 -3.83 20.73 -14.36
C ASP A 82 -4.65 22.03 -14.53
N GLY A 83 -5.20 22.24 -15.73
CA GLY A 83 -5.94 23.46 -16.06
C GLY A 83 -5.08 24.74 -16.06
N GLY A 84 -3.75 24.60 -16.19
CA GLY A 84 -2.81 25.73 -16.20
C GLY A 84 -2.34 26.16 -14.80
N ALA A 85 -2.61 25.36 -13.77
CA ALA A 85 -2.15 25.63 -12.41
C ALA A 85 -0.62 25.54 -12.27
N ALA A 86 -0.07 26.07 -11.17
CA ALA A 86 1.33 25.91 -10.84
C ALA A 86 1.69 24.43 -10.62
N PHE A 87 2.90 24.05 -11.02
CA PHE A 87 3.37 22.67 -10.85
C PHE A 87 3.48 22.30 -9.36
N LYS A 88 2.83 21.19 -9.00
CA LYS A 88 2.85 20.65 -7.65
C LYS A 88 3.65 19.36 -7.63
N MET A 89 4.85 19.38 -7.05
CA MET A 89 5.79 18.26 -7.06
C MET A 89 5.20 17.01 -6.39
N ALA A 90 4.71 17.15 -5.16
CA ALA A 90 4.15 16.04 -4.41
C ALA A 90 2.93 15.41 -5.13
N LEU A 91 2.00 16.24 -5.61
CA LEU A 91 0.85 15.78 -6.39
C LEU A 91 1.28 15.02 -7.65
N SER A 92 2.25 15.53 -8.41
CA SER A 92 2.71 14.91 -9.64
C SER A 92 3.35 13.54 -9.41
N LYS A 93 4.18 13.41 -8.35
CA LYS A 93 4.77 12.14 -7.92
C LYS A 93 3.69 11.16 -7.45
N ASN A 94 2.69 11.64 -6.73
CA ASN A 94 1.55 10.84 -6.30
C ASN A 94 0.72 10.33 -7.47
N ILE A 95 0.42 11.16 -8.47
CA ILE A 95 -0.29 10.74 -9.70
C ILE A 95 0.53 9.67 -10.43
N ALA A 96 1.83 9.89 -10.63
CA ALA A 96 2.70 8.90 -11.29
C ALA A 96 2.74 7.57 -10.53
N ALA A 97 2.85 7.60 -9.19
CA ALA A 97 2.77 6.41 -8.34
C ALA A 97 1.41 5.70 -8.46
N ARG A 98 0.31 6.48 -8.49
CA ARG A 98 -1.05 5.94 -8.71
C ARG A 98 -1.18 5.24 -10.06
N CYS A 99 -0.59 5.80 -11.11
CA CYS A 99 -0.52 5.15 -12.43
C CYS A 99 0.29 3.85 -12.35
N GLY A 100 1.41 3.81 -11.62
CA GLY A 100 2.14 2.57 -11.36
C GLY A 100 1.30 1.50 -10.64
N ILE A 101 0.48 1.91 -9.68
CA ILE A 101 -0.46 1.01 -8.99
C ILE A 101 -1.51 0.47 -9.96
N LEU A 102 -2.05 1.29 -10.86
CA LEU A 102 -3.00 0.86 -11.90
C LEU A 102 -2.37 -0.19 -12.84
N GLU A 103 -1.07 -0.10 -13.11
CA GLU A 103 -0.33 -1.10 -13.91
C GLU A 103 0.04 -2.36 -13.09
N GLY A 104 -0.48 -2.52 -11.88
CA GLY A 104 -0.29 -3.71 -11.05
C GLY A 104 1.05 -3.77 -10.32
N ALA A 105 1.75 -2.64 -10.17
CA ALA A 105 3.04 -2.62 -9.49
C ALA A 105 2.90 -2.99 -8.01
N GLN A 106 3.72 -3.94 -7.58
CA GLN A 106 3.90 -4.29 -6.17
C GLN A 106 4.96 -3.39 -5.52
N ILE A 107 5.95 -2.97 -6.28
CA ILE A 107 6.99 -2.03 -5.83
C ILE A 107 6.94 -0.79 -6.73
N LEU A 108 6.89 0.38 -6.09
CA LEU A 108 6.98 1.68 -6.76
C LEU A 108 8.39 2.23 -6.60
N VAL A 109 8.94 2.75 -7.68
CA VAL A 109 10.23 3.45 -7.70
C VAL A 109 9.99 4.84 -8.26
N THR A 110 10.14 5.87 -7.42
CA THR A 110 10.12 7.25 -7.90
C THR A 110 11.44 7.55 -8.61
N LEU A 111 11.34 8.07 -9.82
CA LEU A 111 12.47 8.37 -10.69
C LEU A 111 12.25 9.71 -11.39
N ASP A 112 13.09 10.70 -11.10
CA ASP A 112 12.99 11.98 -11.78
C ASP A 112 13.42 11.85 -13.26
N SER A 113 12.90 12.71 -14.14
CA SER A 113 13.14 12.63 -15.59
C SER A 113 14.61 12.84 -16.01
N ASP A 114 15.44 13.34 -15.12
CA ASP A 114 16.90 13.53 -15.31
C ASP A 114 17.76 12.40 -14.70
N ASN A 115 17.13 11.32 -14.19
CA ASN A 115 17.80 10.25 -13.47
C ASN A 115 18.06 9.02 -14.34
N PHE A 116 19.24 8.40 -14.19
CA PHE A 116 19.60 7.11 -14.74
C PHE A 116 19.54 6.02 -13.67
N THR A 117 19.04 4.84 -14.03
CA THR A 117 18.95 3.70 -13.12
C THR A 117 20.28 2.95 -12.99
N GLY A 118 21.06 2.92 -14.07
CA GLY A 118 22.18 2.00 -14.22
C GLY A 118 21.74 0.53 -14.42
N PRO A 119 22.63 -0.31 -14.97
CA PRO A 119 22.31 -1.70 -15.29
C PRO A 119 21.87 -2.52 -14.09
N GLY A 120 20.79 -3.31 -14.27
CA GLY A 120 20.31 -4.27 -13.27
C GLY A 120 19.60 -3.66 -12.04
N PHE A 121 19.21 -2.39 -12.06
CA PHE A 121 18.58 -1.76 -10.88
C PHE A 121 17.28 -2.43 -10.48
N ALA A 122 16.44 -2.85 -11.43
CA ALA A 122 15.22 -3.59 -11.13
C ALA A 122 15.49 -4.92 -10.41
N GLN A 123 16.53 -5.65 -10.86
CA GLN A 123 16.95 -6.90 -10.23
C GLN A 123 17.44 -6.63 -8.79
N PHE A 124 18.29 -5.63 -8.60
CA PHE A 124 18.76 -5.22 -7.27
C PHE A 124 17.59 -4.90 -6.32
N ILE A 125 16.61 -4.14 -6.78
CA ILE A 125 15.41 -3.82 -5.98
C ILE A 125 14.67 -5.11 -5.60
N ALA A 126 14.39 -5.98 -6.58
CA ALA A 126 13.67 -7.22 -6.34
C ALA A 126 14.35 -8.12 -5.30
N GLU A 127 15.68 -8.19 -5.32
CA GLU A 127 16.46 -8.95 -4.33
C GLU A 127 16.36 -8.35 -2.93
N ARG A 128 16.51 -7.03 -2.81
CA ARG A 128 16.42 -6.35 -1.50
C ARG A 128 15.03 -6.51 -0.86
N PHE A 129 13.97 -6.39 -1.65
CA PHE A 129 12.59 -6.51 -1.14
C PHE A 129 12.17 -7.97 -0.81
N ARG A 130 13.00 -8.96 -1.16
CA ARG A 130 12.82 -10.38 -0.79
C ARG A 130 13.60 -10.79 0.44
N GLU A 131 14.42 -9.93 1.02
CA GLU A 131 15.17 -10.24 2.24
C GLU A 131 14.20 -10.61 3.37
N PRO A 132 14.35 -11.81 3.99
CA PRO A 132 13.44 -12.24 5.04
C PRO A 132 13.68 -11.49 6.35
N GLY A 133 12.68 -11.49 7.22
CA GLY A 133 12.85 -11.14 8.64
C GLY A 133 12.87 -9.65 8.98
N VAL A 134 12.52 -8.75 8.05
CA VAL A 134 12.42 -7.31 8.35
C VAL A 134 10.95 -6.90 8.48
N PHE A 135 10.50 -6.69 9.70
CA PHE A 135 9.16 -6.18 10.00
C PHE A 135 9.24 -4.70 10.43
N PRO A 136 8.31 -3.82 10.00
CA PRO A 136 7.20 -4.02 9.05
C PRO A 136 7.62 -4.03 7.58
N GLY A 137 8.91 -3.94 7.27
CA GLY A 137 9.47 -3.96 5.92
C GLY A 137 10.60 -2.98 5.72
N ILE A 138 11.04 -2.87 4.48
CA ILE A 138 12.12 -1.97 4.08
C ILE A 138 11.64 -0.92 3.09
N PHE A 139 12.42 0.14 2.94
CA PHE A 139 12.40 1.04 1.79
C PHE A 139 13.81 1.37 1.35
N LEU A 140 14.01 1.70 0.07
CA LEU A 140 15.31 2.05 -0.48
C LEU A 140 15.35 3.55 -0.79
N CYS A 141 16.42 4.20 -0.37
CA CYS A 141 16.68 5.60 -0.70
C CYS A 141 18.20 5.86 -0.83
N PRO A 142 18.63 6.99 -1.37
CA PRO A 142 20.03 7.39 -1.38
C PRO A 142 20.57 7.64 0.03
N ASN A 143 21.88 7.40 0.22
CA ASN A 143 22.55 7.72 1.48
C ASN A 143 22.94 9.19 1.56
N TYR A 144 22.04 10.02 2.07
CA TYR A 144 22.27 11.47 2.20
C TYR A 144 23.41 11.83 3.16
N GLN A 145 23.64 11.04 4.21
CA GLN A 145 24.67 11.32 5.21
C GLN A 145 26.07 11.11 4.61
N LEU A 146 26.25 10.00 3.88
CA LEU A 146 27.51 9.73 3.20
C LEU A 146 27.85 10.83 2.21
N ILE A 147 26.85 11.32 1.48
CA ILE A 147 27.05 12.37 0.48
C ILE A 147 27.42 13.72 1.12
N LYS A 148 26.87 14.05 2.28
CA LYS A 148 27.24 15.25 3.04
C LYS A 148 28.61 15.15 3.67
N SER A 149 29.07 13.96 4.04
CA SER A 149 30.37 13.73 4.68
C SER A 149 31.54 13.61 3.70
N LEU A 150 31.29 13.61 2.39
CA LEU A 150 32.38 13.58 1.40
C LEU A 150 33.26 14.85 1.49
N PRO A 151 34.60 14.69 1.47
CA PRO A 151 35.51 15.81 1.50
C PRO A 151 35.25 16.85 0.40
N HIS A 152 35.59 18.10 0.66
CA HIS A 152 35.52 19.15 -0.36
C HIS A 152 36.45 18.77 -1.51
N GLY A 153 35.91 18.64 -2.74
CA GLY A 153 36.64 18.17 -3.92
C GLY A 153 36.48 16.69 -4.26
N ALA A 154 35.87 15.88 -3.40
CA ALA A 154 35.50 14.51 -3.77
C ALA A 154 34.45 14.50 -4.89
N SER A 155 34.52 13.51 -5.80
CA SER A 155 33.49 13.28 -6.80
C SER A 155 32.17 13.02 -6.09
N ARG A 156 31.30 14.01 -6.07
CA ARG A 156 29.95 13.87 -5.52
C ARG A 156 29.03 13.26 -6.58
N PRO A 157 28.11 12.36 -6.19
CA PRO A 157 27.06 11.97 -7.09
C PRO A 157 26.36 13.22 -7.66
N PRO A 158 25.93 13.18 -8.93
CA PRO A 158 25.21 14.29 -9.53
C PRO A 158 24.04 14.74 -8.64
N ARG A 159 23.77 16.04 -8.60
CA ARG A 159 22.56 16.56 -7.93
C ARG A 159 21.34 16.02 -8.69
N GLY A 160 20.28 15.62 -8.00
CA GLY A 160 19.04 15.11 -8.64
C GLY A 160 18.66 13.68 -8.25
N TYR A 161 19.54 12.95 -7.57
CA TYR A 161 19.23 11.60 -7.08
C TYR A 161 18.34 11.59 -5.83
N ALA A 162 18.12 12.75 -5.20
CA ALA A 162 17.45 12.87 -3.91
C ALA A 162 16.03 12.32 -3.88
N GLY A 163 15.29 12.47 -4.97
CA GLY A 163 13.90 12.01 -5.10
C GLY A 163 13.74 10.51 -5.33
N ARG A 164 14.83 9.73 -5.38
CA ARG A 164 14.76 8.31 -5.64
C ARG A 164 14.34 7.52 -4.41
N LEU A 165 13.14 6.94 -4.47
CA LEU A 165 12.57 6.12 -3.41
C LEU A 165 12.04 4.82 -4.04
N ALA A 166 12.38 3.66 -3.46
CA ALA A 166 11.70 2.41 -3.77
C ALA A 166 10.95 1.92 -2.52
N VAL A 167 9.69 1.55 -2.69
CA VAL A 167 8.79 1.18 -1.58
C VAL A 167 7.69 0.24 -2.08
N TRP A 168 7.20 -0.67 -1.23
CA TRP A 168 6.00 -1.44 -1.55
C TRP A 168 4.82 -0.51 -1.85
N SER A 169 4.05 -0.81 -2.89
CA SER A 169 2.87 0.00 -3.25
C SER A 169 1.85 0.10 -2.12
N GLN A 170 1.66 -0.98 -1.37
CA GLN A 170 0.81 -0.98 -0.18
C GLN A 170 1.33 -0.08 0.94
N THR A 171 2.65 -0.07 1.17
CA THR A 171 3.28 0.84 2.12
C THR A 171 3.08 2.29 1.69
N PHE A 172 3.30 2.59 0.40
CA PHE A 172 3.04 3.93 -0.14
C PHE A 172 1.60 4.38 0.07
N ILE A 173 0.64 3.50 -0.19
CA ILE A 173 -0.79 3.76 0.05
C ILE A 173 -1.08 3.98 1.54
N LYS A 174 -0.54 3.11 2.40
CA LYS A 174 -0.72 3.18 3.86
C LYS A 174 -0.18 4.49 4.44
N MET A 175 0.95 4.96 3.93
CA MET A 175 1.55 6.23 4.33
C MET A 175 0.81 7.45 3.76
N GLY A 176 -0.14 7.26 2.82
CA GLY A 176 -0.88 8.31 2.14
C GLY A 176 -0.10 9.01 1.04
N GLY A 177 0.92 8.37 0.47
CA GLY A 177 1.77 8.95 -0.56
C GLY A 177 2.67 10.06 -0.05
N TYR A 178 3.17 10.87 -0.95
CA TYR A 178 3.85 12.14 -0.62
C TYR A 178 2.83 13.13 -0.06
N ASP A 179 3.21 13.91 0.94
CA ASP A 179 2.32 14.91 1.53
C ASP A 179 2.08 16.07 0.55
N GLU A 180 0.84 16.22 0.09
CA GLU A 180 0.45 17.24 -0.89
C GLU A 180 0.39 18.66 -0.33
N ILE A 181 0.68 18.83 0.97
CA ILE A 181 0.92 20.15 1.56
C ILE A 181 2.21 20.79 0.98
N TYR A 182 3.14 19.95 0.50
CA TYR A 182 4.34 20.41 -0.23
C TYR A 182 3.98 20.71 -1.68
N ASP A 183 3.30 21.82 -1.91
CA ASP A 183 2.85 22.27 -3.23
C ASP A 183 3.97 22.94 -4.06
N THR A 184 5.10 23.25 -3.41
CA THR A 184 6.29 23.84 -4.01
C THR A 184 7.48 22.87 -4.01
N TRP A 185 8.64 23.34 -4.43
CA TRP A 185 9.84 22.53 -4.53
C TRP A 185 10.51 22.29 -3.17
N ARG A 186 10.89 21.03 -2.88
CA ARG A 186 11.58 20.49 -1.69
C ARG A 186 10.66 20.16 -0.49
N GLY A 187 11.01 19.04 0.11
CA GLY A 187 10.49 18.59 1.39
C GLY A 187 9.75 17.27 1.32
N GLU A 188 9.06 17.00 0.21
CA GLU A 188 8.19 15.82 0.05
C GLU A 188 8.97 14.50 0.18
N ASP A 189 10.17 14.39 -0.42
CA ASP A 189 11.01 13.19 -0.37
C ASP A 189 11.60 12.98 1.04
N ILE A 190 12.04 14.06 1.67
CA ILE A 190 12.60 14.03 3.03
C ILE A 190 11.50 13.68 4.02
N ASP A 191 10.32 14.26 3.89
CA ASP A 191 9.16 13.98 4.72
C ASP A 191 8.75 12.51 4.61
N MET A 192 8.64 11.98 3.40
CA MET A 192 8.30 10.56 3.17
C MET A 192 9.31 9.64 3.86
N ASN A 193 10.62 9.91 3.72
CA ASN A 193 11.66 9.12 4.36
C ASN A 193 11.55 9.15 5.89
N PHE A 194 11.28 10.30 6.50
CA PHE A 194 11.08 10.40 7.94
C PHE A 194 9.79 9.72 8.40
N ARG A 195 8.70 9.82 7.64
CA ARG A 195 7.45 9.12 7.97
C ARG A 195 7.61 7.61 7.93
N LEU A 196 8.31 7.07 6.93
CA LEU A 196 8.64 5.65 6.84
C LEU A 196 9.47 5.18 8.04
N GLN A 197 10.52 5.93 8.41
CA GLN A 197 11.36 5.59 9.57
C GLN A 197 10.56 5.65 10.88
N ARG A 198 9.74 6.69 11.10
CA ARG A 198 8.87 6.80 12.27
C ARG A 198 7.85 5.67 12.36
N SER A 199 7.43 5.12 11.22
CA SER A 199 6.54 3.95 11.16
C SER A 199 7.27 2.61 11.31
N GLY A 200 8.57 2.61 11.63
CA GLY A 200 9.37 1.42 11.89
C GLY A 200 9.97 0.75 10.66
N TYR A 201 9.76 1.29 9.43
CA TYR A 201 10.37 0.72 8.23
C TYR A 201 11.88 0.90 8.23
N SER A 202 12.59 -0.18 7.90
CA SER A 202 14.05 -0.17 7.85
C SER A 202 14.55 0.45 6.55
N MET A 203 15.35 1.49 6.69
CA MET A 203 16.00 2.15 5.56
C MET A 203 17.15 1.29 5.01
N ARG A 204 17.22 1.13 3.70
CA ARG A 204 18.32 0.52 2.97
C ARG A 204 18.82 1.49 1.91
N TYR A 205 20.10 1.46 1.62
CA TYR A 205 20.71 2.41 0.69
C TYR A 205 20.80 1.85 -0.72
N ILE A 206 20.50 2.72 -1.68
CA ILE A 206 20.73 2.47 -3.09
C ILE A 206 22.22 2.68 -3.37
N PRO A 207 22.92 1.70 -3.97
CA PRO A 207 24.35 1.85 -4.34
C PRO A 207 24.57 2.99 -5.34
N ASN A 208 25.74 3.65 -5.23
CA ASN A 208 26.07 4.85 -6.00
C ASN A 208 26.03 4.65 -7.53
N HIS A 209 26.35 3.44 -8.03
CA HIS A 209 26.31 3.16 -9.47
C HIS A 209 24.89 3.15 -10.05
N HIS A 210 23.87 3.10 -9.20
CA HIS A 210 22.47 3.28 -9.57
C HIS A 210 21.96 4.72 -9.38
N LEU A 211 22.83 5.68 -9.01
CA LEU A 211 22.45 7.03 -8.62
C LEU A 211 22.97 8.11 -9.58
N ASN A 212 23.07 7.84 -10.88
CA ASN A 212 23.44 8.84 -11.87
C ASN A 212 22.26 9.75 -12.22
N ALA A 213 22.56 11.02 -12.51
CA ALA A 213 21.60 12.01 -12.97
C ALA A 213 22.27 13.04 -13.90
N ILE A 214 21.47 13.67 -14.76
CA ILE A 214 21.91 14.81 -15.57
C ILE A 214 22.13 16.00 -14.66
N ASN A 215 23.35 16.58 -14.68
CA ASN A 215 23.64 17.80 -13.95
C ASN A 215 22.99 19.01 -14.62
N HIS A 216 22.29 19.79 -13.85
CA HIS A 216 21.78 21.09 -14.28
C HIS A 216 22.10 22.18 -13.24
N SER A 217 22.34 23.40 -13.72
CA SER A 217 22.68 24.50 -12.86
C SER A 217 21.50 24.95 -11.99
N ALA A 218 21.82 25.65 -10.88
CA ALA A 218 20.79 26.24 -10.04
C ALA A 218 19.93 27.26 -10.82
N GLU A 219 20.51 27.97 -11.80
CA GLU A 219 19.81 28.95 -12.64
C GLU A 219 18.69 28.32 -13.48
N VAL A 220 18.93 27.16 -14.10
CA VAL A 220 17.90 26.41 -14.84
C VAL A 220 16.77 26.02 -13.91
N ARG A 221 17.11 25.60 -12.69
CA ARG A 221 16.13 25.22 -11.67
C ARG A 221 15.28 26.40 -11.23
N PHE A 222 15.87 27.55 -10.95
CA PHE A 222 15.12 28.74 -10.52
C PHE A 222 14.27 29.35 -11.64
N LYS A 223 14.65 29.16 -12.90
CA LYS A 223 13.82 29.54 -14.03
C LYS A 223 12.54 28.71 -14.10
N GLU A 224 12.64 27.43 -13.80
CA GLU A 224 11.49 26.51 -13.78
C GLU A 224 10.65 26.63 -12.49
N TYR A 225 11.31 26.95 -11.38
CA TYR A 225 10.72 27.09 -10.04
C TYR A 225 11.15 28.41 -9.40
N PRO A 226 10.56 29.54 -9.77
CA PRO A 226 10.99 30.88 -9.25
C PRO A 226 10.94 30.98 -7.71
N HIS A 227 10.03 30.25 -7.08
CA HIS A 227 9.87 30.23 -5.62
C HIS A 227 10.91 29.35 -4.89
N ALA A 228 11.67 28.53 -5.61
CA ALA A 228 12.65 27.62 -5.00
C ALA A 228 13.80 28.36 -4.30
N GLN A 229 14.09 29.60 -4.69
CA GLN A 229 15.17 30.41 -4.18
C GLN A 229 15.00 30.77 -2.68
N GLN A 230 13.76 30.97 -2.22
CA GLN A 230 13.47 31.31 -0.82
C GLN A 230 13.66 30.12 0.14
N TYR A 231 13.82 28.89 -0.34
CA TYR A 231 13.96 27.67 0.45
C TYR A 231 15.39 27.12 0.53
N GLU A 232 16.40 27.86 0.10
CA GLU A 232 17.81 27.40 0.13
C GLU A 232 18.39 27.26 1.56
N ASN A 233 17.78 27.86 2.56
CA ASN A 233 18.37 28.05 3.89
C ASN A 233 18.20 26.88 4.89
N GLY A 234 17.79 25.69 4.44
CA GLY A 234 17.80 24.48 5.29
C GLY A 234 16.74 24.42 6.40
N SER A 235 16.02 25.50 6.68
CA SER A 235 15.02 25.59 7.75
C SER A 235 13.87 24.57 7.62
N GLN A 236 13.52 24.19 6.40
CA GLN A 236 12.46 23.18 6.16
C GLN A 236 12.82 21.80 6.71
N VAL A 237 14.09 21.39 6.67
CA VAL A 237 14.50 20.05 7.16
C VAL A 237 14.23 19.92 8.65
N GLU A 238 14.46 20.95 9.44
CA GLU A 238 14.21 20.92 10.88
C GLU A 238 12.70 20.90 11.18
N ILE A 239 11.89 21.63 10.42
CA ILE A 239 10.43 21.59 10.53
C ILE A 239 9.92 20.18 10.21
N ILE A 240 10.42 19.55 9.13
CA ILE A 240 10.04 18.19 8.74
C ILE A 240 10.47 17.18 9.81
N LYS A 241 11.65 17.33 10.40
CA LYS A 241 12.11 16.46 11.49
C LYS A 241 11.25 16.58 12.75
N ALA A 242 10.73 17.76 13.04
CA ALA A 242 9.89 18.01 14.21
C ALA A 242 8.46 17.47 14.05
N ARG A 243 8.02 17.15 12.84
CA ARG A 243 6.71 16.55 12.58
C ARG A 243 6.62 15.16 13.21
N THR A 244 5.43 14.80 13.65
CA THR A 244 5.14 13.50 14.29
C THR A 244 4.22 12.61 13.46
N GLU A 245 3.55 13.17 12.46
CA GLU A 245 2.64 12.43 11.60
C GLU A 245 3.39 11.35 10.83
N THR A 246 2.76 10.20 10.71
CA THR A 246 3.23 9.07 9.90
C THR A 246 2.38 8.90 8.65
N VAL A 247 1.08 9.18 8.73
CA VAL A 247 0.12 9.09 7.63
C VAL A 247 -0.38 10.47 7.26
N VAL A 248 -0.45 10.75 5.95
CA VAL A 248 -0.93 12.02 5.40
C VAL A 248 -1.99 11.76 4.33
N ASN A 249 -2.63 12.81 3.83
CA ASN A 249 -3.63 12.78 2.76
C ASN A 249 -4.80 11.78 2.96
N TYR A 250 -4.70 10.84 3.88
CA TYR A 250 -5.72 9.84 4.25
C TYR A 250 -6.43 9.20 3.04
N GLY A 251 -5.63 8.62 2.13
CA GLY A 251 -6.12 7.99 0.90
C GLY A 251 -6.53 8.94 -0.22
N ARG A 252 -6.48 10.24 0.00
CA ARG A 252 -6.89 11.29 -0.95
C ARG A 252 -5.70 11.93 -1.67
N PHE A 253 -4.68 11.17 -2.00
CA PHE A 253 -3.49 11.63 -2.72
C PHE A 253 -3.53 11.27 -4.21
N GLY A 254 -2.87 12.08 -5.02
CA GLY A 254 -2.77 11.88 -6.47
C GLY A 254 -4.14 11.79 -7.14
N LEU A 255 -5.10 12.61 -6.69
CA LEU A 255 -6.43 12.67 -7.29
C LEU A 255 -6.42 13.45 -8.58
N GLY A 256 -7.28 13.06 -9.52
CA GLY A 256 -7.45 13.75 -10.78
C GLY A 256 -7.80 12.80 -11.91
N THR A 257 -7.85 13.33 -13.12
CA THR A 257 -8.15 12.57 -14.33
C THR A 257 -6.90 12.41 -15.17
N VAL A 258 -6.61 11.19 -15.57
CA VAL A 258 -5.47 10.87 -16.44
C VAL A 258 -5.94 10.14 -17.70
N HIS A 259 -5.12 10.20 -18.76
CA HIS A 259 -5.35 9.47 -20.00
C HIS A 259 -4.17 8.55 -20.26
N ARG A 260 -4.45 7.26 -20.58
CA ARG A 260 -3.44 6.21 -20.72
C ARG A 260 -3.06 6.03 -22.20
N ASN A 261 -1.76 5.99 -22.49
CA ASN A 261 -1.22 5.71 -23.84
C ASN A 261 -1.88 6.53 -24.96
N PHE A 262 -2.15 7.81 -24.65
CA PHE A 262 -2.77 8.75 -25.59
C PHE A 262 -4.23 8.43 -25.98
N ASP A 263 -4.87 7.49 -25.27
CA ASP A 263 -6.29 7.22 -25.42
C ASP A 263 -7.08 8.42 -24.84
N PRO A 264 -8.08 8.96 -25.56
CA PRO A 264 -8.90 10.04 -25.04
C PRO A 264 -9.83 9.61 -23.88
N ALA A 265 -10.01 8.31 -23.64
CA ALA A 265 -10.85 7.83 -22.54
C ALA A 265 -10.24 8.24 -21.18
N PRO A 266 -10.99 8.97 -20.35
CA PRO A 266 -10.49 9.42 -19.05
C PRO A 266 -10.47 8.29 -18.03
N ILE A 267 -9.43 8.27 -17.20
CA ILE A 267 -9.33 7.42 -16.02
C ILE A 267 -9.32 8.34 -14.80
N GLU A 268 -10.37 8.26 -13.99
CA GLU A 268 -10.47 9.04 -12.76
C GLU A 268 -9.72 8.37 -11.61
N LEU A 269 -8.73 9.05 -11.06
CA LEU A 269 -7.99 8.63 -9.87
C LEU A 269 -8.77 9.00 -8.61
N LYS A 270 -9.70 8.12 -8.19
CA LYS A 270 -10.54 8.29 -7.00
C LYS A 270 -9.74 8.04 -5.71
N PRO A 271 -10.20 8.48 -4.54
CA PRO A 271 -9.58 8.14 -3.27
C PRO A 271 -9.33 6.64 -3.12
N LEU A 272 -8.18 6.27 -2.56
CA LEU A 272 -7.83 4.89 -2.23
C LEU A 272 -8.20 4.60 -0.77
N PRO A 273 -8.53 3.35 -0.44
CA PRO A 273 -8.73 2.98 0.95
C PRO A 273 -7.45 3.18 1.74
N THR A 274 -7.57 3.75 2.94
CA THR A 274 -6.43 3.93 3.85
C THR A 274 -6.14 2.66 4.63
N ARG A 275 -7.19 1.89 4.97
CA ARG A 275 -7.13 0.59 5.64
C ARG A 275 -8.28 -0.29 5.17
N VAL A 276 -8.16 -1.58 5.44
CA VAL A 276 -9.23 -2.55 5.17
C VAL A 276 -9.53 -3.31 6.45
N PHE A 277 -10.78 -3.28 6.86
CA PHE A 277 -11.26 -3.98 8.06
C PHE A 277 -12.20 -5.12 7.68
N GLY A 278 -11.81 -6.36 8.02
CA GLY A 278 -12.69 -7.52 7.94
C GLY A 278 -13.58 -7.57 9.17
N ILE A 279 -14.85 -7.22 8.99
CA ILE A 279 -15.84 -7.05 10.07
C ILE A 279 -16.87 -8.18 10.17
N GLY A 280 -16.68 -9.26 9.41
CA GLY A 280 -17.44 -10.50 9.63
C GLY A 280 -17.09 -11.14 10.96
N LEU A 281 -18.05 -11.77 11.60
CA LEU A 281 -17.83 -12.47 12.87
C LEU A 281 -16.86 -13.64 12.68
N HIS A 282 -16.23 -14.09 13.76
CA HIS A 282 -15.38 -15.27 13.71
C HIS A 282 -16.14 -16.46 13.10
N LYS A 283 -15.43 -17.42 12.52
CA LYS A 283 -15.97 -18.57 11.78
C LYS A 283 -16.72 -18.25 10.49
N THR A 284 -16.79 -17.00 10.06
CA THR A 284 -17.28 -16.63 8.72
C THR A 284 -16.18 -16.68 7.64
N GLY A 285 -15.00 -17.27 7.90
CA GLY A 285 -13.91 -17.36 6.95
C GLY A 285 -12.90 -16.21 7.04
N THR A 286 -12.79 -15.58 8.20
CA THR A 286 -11.85 -14.49 8.48
C THR A 286 -10.39 -14.85 8.21
N THR A 287 -9.97 -16.11 8.50
CA THR A 287 -8.62 -16.60 8.18
C THR A 287 -8.39 -16.66 6.66
N SER A 288 -9.38 -17.10 5.89
CA SER A 288 -9.29 -17.10 4.42
C SER A 288 -9.25 -15.69 3.85
N LEU A 289 -9.96 -14.75 4.48
CA LEU A 289 -9.88 -13.33 4.12
C LEU A 289 -8.49 -12.74 4.43
N HIS A 290 -7.91 -13.08 5.57
CA HIS A 290 -6.55 -12.70 5.92
C HIS A 290 -5.52 -13.19 4.89
N GLU A 291 -5.59 -14.46 4.51
CA GLU A 291 -4.71 -15.01 3.47
C GLU A 291 -4.95 -14.34 2.11
N ALA A 292 -6.20 -14.01 1.77
CA ALA A 292 -6.51 -13.25 0.56
C ALA A 292 -5.89 -11.85 0.59
N PHE A 293 -5.92 -11.16 1.72
CA PHE A 293 -5.23 -9.87 1.87
C PHE A 293 -3.73 -10.00 1.67
N LYS A 294 -3.10 -11.03 2.22
CA LYS A 294 -1.66 -11.30 2.02
C LYS A 294 -1.34 -11.60 0.56
N MET A 295 -2.15 -12.40 -0.12
CA MET A 295 -2.02 -12.66 -1.56
C MET A 295 -2.10 -11.37 -2.40
N LEU A 296 -2.94 -10.42 -1.99
CA LEU A 296 -3.04 -9.09 -2.60
C LEU A 296 -1.91 -8.15 -2.20
N GLY A 297 -0.95 -8.63 -1.43
CA GLY A 297 0.22 -7.90 -1.00
C GLY A 297 -0.03 -6.94 0.16
N PHE A 298 -1.06 -7.15 0.97
CA PHE A 298 -1.29 -6.33 2.16
C PHE A 298 -0.60 -6.90 3.40
N ASP A 299 -0.03 -6.02 4.22
CA ASP A 299 0.29 -6.37 5.60
C ASP A 299 -1.02 -6.61 6.32
N SER A 300 -1.27 -7.86 6.70
CA SER A 300 -2.55 -8.26 7.30
C SER A 300 -2.35 -8.85 8.69
N LEU A 301 -3.23 -8.46 9.61
CA LEU A 301 -3.35 -9.01 10.96
C LEU A 301 -4.67 -9.76 11.08
N HIS A 302 -4.62 -10.96 11.66
CA HIS A 302 -5.79 -11.78 11.95
C HIS A 302 -5.69 -12.30 13.37
N TRP A 303 -6.74 -12.08 14.19
CA TRP A 303 -6.78 -12.52 15.60
C TRP A 303 -5.37 -12.46 16.21
N GLY A 304 -4.89 -11.26 16.43
CA GLY A 304 -3.50 -11.05 16.75
C GLY A 304 -3.09 -11.92 17.94
N GLU A 305 -2.07 -12.70 17.76
CA GLU A 305 -1.47 -13.58 18.76
C GLU A 305 -0.93 -12.75 19.95
N GLY A 306 -1.82 -12.10 20.70
CA GLY A 306 -1.53 -11.18 21.79
C GLY A 306 -1.84 -9.70 21.52
N GLU A 307 -2.06 -9.29 20.28
CA GLU A 307 -2.35 -7.88 19.92
C GLU A 307 -3.83 -7.50 20.11
N ALA A 308 -4.75 -8.47 20.10
CA ALA A 308 -6.17 -8.22 20.30
C ALA A 308 -6.46 -7.47 21.62
N PRO A 309 -5.83 -7.77 22.76
CA PRO A 309 -5.98 -6.99 23.98
C PRO A 309 -5.59 -5.53 23.79
N GLN A 310 -4.44 -5.29 23.18
CA GLN A 310 -3.95 -3.94 22.97
C GLN A 310 -4.89 -3.13 22.10
N ILE A 311 -5.36 -3.71 20.97
CA ILE A 311 -6.32 -3.06 20.08
C ILE A 311 -7.61 -2.71 20.84
N TRP A 312 -8.16 -3.67 21.58
CA TRP A 312 -9.39 -3.49 22.35
C TRP A 312 -9.27 -2.37 23.37
N TYR A 313 -8.22 -2.39 24.19
CA TYR A 313 -8.01 -1.39 25.23
C TYR A 313 -7.68 0.00 24.67
N GLU A 314 -6.79 0.06 23.67
CA GLU A 314 -6.42 1.34 23.04
C GLU A 314 -7.63 2.00 22.34
N MET A 315 -8.42 1.24 21.59
CA MET A 315 -9.60 1.77 20.91
C MET A 315 -10.65 2.27 21.90
N ASN A 316 -10.91 1.52 22.98
CA ASN A 316 -11.89 1.94 24.00
C ASN A 316 -11.41 3.12 24.84
N ALA A 317 -10.12 3.21 25.15
CA ALA A 317 -9.57 4.27 25.99
C ALA A 317 -9.20 5.54 25.22
N LEU A 318 -8.66 5.39 23.99
CA LEU A 318 -8.03 6.47 23.24
C LEU A 318 -8.74 6.78 21.91
N GLY A 319 -9.68 5.92 21.47
CA GLY A 319 -10.34 6.02 20.17
C GLY A 319 -9.42 5.72 18.98
N ARG A 320 -8.17 5.31 19.20
CA ARG A 320 -7.18 4.92 18.20
C ARG A 320 -6.27 3.84 18.75
N SER A 321 -5.66 3.03 17.87
CA SER A 321 -4.71 2.00 18.28
C SER A 321 -3.41 2.08 17.47
N LYS A 322 -2.28 2.16 18.18
CA LYS A 322 -0.96 2.11 17.57
C LYS A 322 -0.69 0.77 16.87
N MET A 323 -1.26 -0.31 17.40
CA MET A 323 -1.15 -1.62 16.77
C MET A 323 -1.84 -1.64 15.40
N LEU A 324 -3.06 -1.09 15.30
CA LEU A 324 -3.77 -0.97 14.02
C LEU A 324 -3.01 -0.10 13.00
N GLU A 325 -2.21 0.84 13.45
CA GLU A 325 -1.42 1.70 12.56
C GLU A 325 -0.28 0.97 11.85
N GLN A 326 0.13 -0.20 12.34
CA GLN A 326 1.19 -1.02 11.73
C GLN A 326 0.69 -1.87 10.56
N PHE A 327 -0.61 -2.21 10.50
CA PHE A 327 -1.19 -3.09 9.49
C PHE A 327 -2.10 -2.33 8.53
N TYR A 328 -2.13 -2.79 7.28
CA TYR A 328 -3.04 -2.24 6.27
C TYR A 328 -4.40 -2.93 6.29
N ALA A 329 -4.44 -4.24 6.49
CA ALA A 329 -5.66 -5.02 6.53
C ALA A 329 -5.76 -5.78 7.87
N ILE A 330 -6.90 -5.74 8.51
CA ILE A 330 -7.09 -6.35 9.82
C ILE A 330 -8.47 -7.02 9.87
N CYS A 331 -8.52 -8.23 10.40
CA CYS A 331 -9.78 -8.97 10.54
C CYS A 331 -9.82 -9.85 11.79
N ASP A 332 -11.02 -10.37 12.10
CA ASP A 332 -11.35 -11.11 13.30
C ASP A 332 -11.44 -10.23 14.56
N LEU A 333 -11.82 -10.82 15.70
CA LEU A 333 -11.99 -10.08 16.95
C LEU A 333 -10.70 -9.32 17.37
N PRO A 334 -10.83 -8.08 17.86
CA PRO A 334 -12.06 -7.35 18.22
C PRO A 334 -12.66 -6.49 17.09
N ILE A 335 -12.17 -6.58 15.86
CA ILE A 335 -12.51 -5.69 14.75
C ILE A 335 -14.02 -5.60 14.46
N PRO A 336 -14.77 -6.72 14.40
CA PRO A 336 -16.22 -6.66 14.19
C PRO A 336 -16.99 -5.88 15.27
N LEU A 337 -16.48 -5.83 16.49
CA LEU A 337 -17.09 -5.09 17.59
C LEU A 337 -16.86 -3.58 17.52
N LEU A 338 -15.86 -3.16 16.76
CA LEU A 338 -15.34 -1.79 16.73
C LEU A 338 -15.58 -1.08 15.39
N PHE A 339 -16.40 -1.63 14.49
CA PHE A 339 -16.46 -1.12 13.12
C PHE A 339 -16.88 0.35 13.01
N ARG A 340 -17.75 0.84 13.91
CA ARG A 340 -18.20 2.25 13.95
C ARG A 340 -17.08 3.18 14.43
N GLU A 341 -16.34 2.74 15.44
CA GLU A 341 -15.20 3.44 16.01
C GLU A 341 -14.03 3.50 15.02
N LEU A 342 -13.80 2.37 14.31
CA LEU A 342 -12.78 2.26 13.28
C LEU A 342 -13.07 3.18 12.09
N ASP A 343 -14.33 3.27 11.66
CA ASP A 343 -14.74 4.16 10.57
C ASP A 343 -14.47 5.63 10.92
N LYS A 344 -14.75 6.03 12.17
CA LYS A 344 -14.46 7.38 12.67
C LYS A 344 -12.97 7.65 12.84
N ALA A 345 -12.22 6.67 13.38
CA ALA A 345 -10.82 6.83 13.69
C ALA A 345 -9.92 6.81 12.44
N TYR A 346 -10.34 6.07 11.40
CA TYR A 346 -9.57 5.85 10.18
C TYR A 346 -10.39 6.18 8.92
N PRO A 347 -10.67 7.47 8.67
CA PRO A 347 -11.49 7.89 7.52
C PRO A 347 -10.94 7.39 6.19
N GLY A 348 -11.83 7.01 5.27
CA GLY A 348 -11.47 6.47 3.97
C GLY A 348 -11.07 4.99 3.98
N SER A 349 -11.30 4.30 5.10
CA SER A 349 -11.14 2.84 5.17
C SER A 349 -12.22 2.11 4.39
N ARG A 350 -11.94 0.84 4.06
CA ARG A 350 -12.89 -0.09 3.45
C ARG A 350 -13.23 -1.20 4.42
N PHE A 351 -14.45 -1.69 4.34
CA PHE A 351 -14.97 -2.73 5.24
C PHE A 351 -15.41 -3.95 4.44
N VAL A 352 -15.03 -5.13 4.91
CA VAL A 352 -15.42 -6.40 4.30
C VAL A 352 -16.22 -7.21 5.32
N LEU A 353 -17.51 -7.36 5.09
CA LEU A 353 -18.38 -8.20 5.88
C LEU A 353 -18.40 -9.61 5.26
N THR A 354 -17.67 -10.54 5.85
CA THR A 354 -17.77 -11.95 5.46
C THR A 354 -19.03 -12.57 6.05
N VAL A 355 -19.84 -13.21 5.21
CA VAL A 355 -21.06 -13.92 5.59
C VAL A 355 -21.04 -15.34 5.08
N ARG A 356 -21.80 -16.22 5.69
CA ARG A 356 -22.02 -17.60 5.25
C ARG A 356 -23.38 -18.10 5.72
N ASP A 357 -23.77 -19.30 5.27
CA ASP A 357 -24.99 -19.97 5.73
C ASP A 357 -25.04 -20.03 7.26
N GLU A 358 -26.19 -19.69 7.81
CA GLU A 358 -26.39 -19.56 9.25
C GLU A 358 -26.19 -20.87 10.01
N GLN A 359 -26.65 -22.00 9.44
CA GLN A 359 -26.55 -23.32 10.07
C GLN A 359 -25.10 -23.82 10.04
N GLU A 360 -24.42 -23.62 8.92
CA GLU A 360 -23.01 -23.97 8.81
C GLU A 360 -22.11 -23.09 9.71
N TRP A 361 -22.44 -21.80 9.81
CA TRP A 361 -21.77 -20.89 10.73
C TRP A 361 -21.96 -21.35 12.18
N LEU A 362 -23.22 -21.60 12.59
CA LEU A 362 -23.56 -22.02 13.94
C LEU A 362 -22.86 -23.33 14.34
N ALA A 363 -22.87 -24.31 13.46
CA ALA A 363 -22.16 -25.57 13.68
C ALA A 363 -20.63 -25.38 13.78
N SER A 364 -20.07 -24.42 13.03
CA SER A 364 -18.65 -24.09 13.13
C SER A 364 -18.30 -23.37 14.44
N VAL A 365 -19.19 -22.53 14.94
CA VAL A 365 -19.04 -21.87 16.24
C VAL A 365 -19.20 -22.86 17.39
N GLU A 366 -20.19 -23.72 17.36
CA GLU A 366 -20.38 -24.78 18.36
C GLU A 366 -19.10 -25.60 18.56
N ARG A 367 -18.48 -26.04 17.44
CA ARG A 367 -17.18 -26.74 17.48
C ARG A 367 -16.08 -25.93 18.12
N LEU A 368 -16.09 -24.59 18.02
CA LEU A 368 -15.11 -23.74 18.67
C LEU A 368 -15.26 -23.74 20.20
N TRP A 369 -16.49 -23.92 20.70
CA TRP A 369 -16.79 -24.03 22.15
C TRP A 369 -16.63 -25.43 22.71
N ASP A 370 -16.63 -26.47 21.87
CA ASP A 370 -16.47 -27.86 22.30
C ASP A 370 -14.98 -28.20 22.54
N PRO A 371 -14.58 -28.54 23.79
CA PRO A 371 -13.20 -28.90 24.11
C PRO A 371 -12.66 -30.08 23.31
N LYS A 372 -13.54 -30.96 22.79
CA LYS A 372 -13.15 -32.08 21.95
C LYS A 372 -12.52 -31.61 20.63
N TYR A 373 -13.01 -30.51 20.07
CA TYR A 373 -12.56 -29.96 18.80
C TYR A 373 -11.60 -28.78 18.99
N ASN A 374 -11.75 -27.97 20.04
CA ASN A 374 -10.88 -26.85 20.34
C ASN A 374 -9.92 -27.17 21.49
N ARG A 375 -8.76 -27.72 21.14
CA ARG A 375 -7.72 -28.07 22.14
C ARG A 375 -7.12 -26.87 22.85
N THR A 376 -7.28 -25.65 22.29
CA THR A 376 -6.75 -24.42 22.88
C THR A 376 -7.79 -23.68 23.73
N ARG A 377 -9.02 -24.22 23.89
CA ARG A 377 -10.07 -23.55 24.69
C ARG A 377 -9.63 -23.27 26.13
N HIS A 378 -8.82 -24.15 26.72
CA HIS A 378 -8.29 -23.93 28.07
C HIS A 378 -7.46 -22.63 28.18
N LEU A 379 -6.89 -22.15 27.09
CA LEU A 379 -6.15 -20.88 27.06
C LEU A 379 -7.06 -19.67 27.25
N TRP A 380 -8.37 -19.78 27.00
CA TRP A 380 -9.31 -18.68 27.22
C TRP A 380 -9.44 -18.33 28.68
N GLU A 381 -9.24 -19.31 29.57
CA GLU A 381 -9.19 -19.06 31.02
C GLU A 381 -7.91 -18.36 31.45
N VAL A 382 -6.82 -18.63 30.72
CA VAL A 382 -5.53 -17.99 30.96
C VAL A 382 -5.49 -16.58 30.33
N TYR A 383 -6.21 -16.37 29.24
CA TYR A 383 -6.29 -15.08 28.55
C TYR A 383 -7.68 -14.44 28.73
N PRO A 384 -7.87 -13.62 29.77
CA PRO A 384 -9.17 -13.00 30.11
C PRO A 384 -9.81 -12.22 28.96
N ILE A 385 -9.02 -11.73 28.02
CA ILE A 385 -9.50 -10.96 26.86
C ILE A 385 -10.47 -11.76 25.98
N SER A 386 -10.23 -13.07 25.78
CA SER A 386 -11.14 -13.90 24.99
C SER A 386 -12.52 -13.93 25.61
N HIS A 387 -12.59 -14.05 26.94
CA HIS A 387 -13.88 -13.99 27.65
C HIS A 387 -14.54 -12.61 27.57
N GLN A 388 -13.75 -11.54 27.66
CA GLN A 388 -14.26 -10.16 27.54
C GLN A 388 -14.86 -9.93 26.15
N LEU A 389 -14.16 -10.32 25.09
CA LEU A 389 -14.62 -10.15 23.71
C LEU A 389 -15.84 -11.01 23.39
N HIS A 390 -15.88 -12.27 23.83
CA HIS A 390 -17.05 -13.13 23.67
C HIS A 390 -18.25 -12.60 24.48
N SER A 391 -18.02 -12.13 25.71
CA SER A 391 -19.09 -11.49 26.50
C SER A 391 -19.59 -10.19 25.87
N ALA A 392 -18.70 -9.39 25.31
CA ALA A 392 -19.08 -8.19 24.58
C ALA A 392 -19.87 -8.50 23.31
N LEU A 393 -19.52 -9.59 22.62
CA LEU A 393 -20.18 -10.01 21.39
C LEU A 393 -21.54 -10.68 21.64
N TYR A 394 -21.59 -11.65 22.55
CA TYR A 394 -22.76 -12.52 22.75
C TYR A 394 -23.56 -12.23 24.02
N GLY A 395 -23.06 -11.37 24.90
CA GLY A 395 -23.65 -11.14 26.22
C GLY A 395 -23.41 -12.28 27.22
N GLN A 396 -22.69 -13.34 26.81
CA GLN A 396 -22.41 -14.51 27.64
C GLN A 396 -21.14 -15.23 27.18
N ARG A 397 -20.61 -16.12 28.06
CA ARG A 397 -19.37 -16.87 27.78
C ARG A 397 -19.61 -18.22 27.13
N GLU A 398 -20.66 -18.90 27.54
CA GLU A 398 -20.95 -20.26 27.09
C GLU A 398 -21.78 -20.24 25.78
N PHE A 399 -21.60 -21.27 24.99
CA PHE A 399 -22.32 -21.43 23.75
C PHE A 399 -23.82 -21.62 24.01
N ASN A 400 -24.63 -20.86 23.32
CA ASN A 400 -26.10 -20.96 23.31
C ASN A 400 -26.57 -20.65 21.87
N ALA A 401 -26.98 -21.67 21.18
CA ALA A 401 -27.32 -21.59 19.76
C ALA A 401 -28.31 -20.47 19.40
N PRO A 402 -29.48 -20.31 20.08
CA PRO A 402 -30.41 -19.22 19.81
C PRO A 402 -29.79 -17.82 19.99
N VAL A 403 -29.04 -17.59 21.06
CA VAL A 403 -28.39 -16.32 21.36
C VAL A 403 -27.33 -15.97 20.33
N PHE A 404 -26.51 -16.96 19.96
CA PHE A 404 -25.44 -16.77 18.99
C PHE A 404 -25.99 -16.49 17.59
N LEU A 405 -27.04 -17.22 17.18
CA LEU A 405 -27.68 -17.01 15.89
C LEU A 405 -28.36 -15.64 15.80
N GLU A 406 -29.05 -15.23 16.86
CA GLU A 406 -29.64 -13.89 16.96
C GLU A 406 -28.56 -12.81 16.84
N ARG A 407 -27.44 -12.98 17.54
CA ARG A 407 -26.34 -12.01 17.50
C ARG A 407 -25.68 -11.94 16.11
N TYR A 408 -25.51 -13.08 15.44
CA TYR A 408 -25.01 -13.14 14.07
C TYR A 408 -25.89 -12.33 13.11
N ARG A 409 -27.20 -12.58 13.15
CA ARG A 409 -28.18 -11.87 12.33
C ARG A 409 -28.18 -10.37 12.62
N ARG A 410 -28.19 -10.02 13.90
CA ARG A 410 -28.19 -8.62 14.35
C ARG A 410 -26.92 -7.89 13.92
N HIS A 411 -25.75 -8.50 14.07
CA HIS A 411 -24.51 -7.91 13.63
C HIS A 411 -24.51 -7.61 12.13
N ASN A 412 -24.90 -8.57 11.32
CA ASN A 412 -24.98 -8.39 9.87
C ASN A 412 -25.97 -7.27 9.50
N ALA A 413 -27.13 -7.24 10.13
CA ALA A 413 -28.13 -6.18 9.91
C ALA A 413 -27.62 -4.80 10.35
N GLU A 414 -26.97 -4.69 11.51
CA GLU A 414 -26.38 -3.44 12.01
C GLU A 414 -25.31 -2.90 11.06
N VAL A 415 -24.45 -3.76 10.50
CA VAL A 415 -23.43 -3.37 9.53
C VAL A 415 -24.06 -2.88 8.24
N LEU A 416 -25.02 -3.63 7.69
CA LEU A 416 -25.71 -3.25 6.45
C LEU A 416 -26.44 -1.90 6.59
N GLU A 417 -27.13 -1.68 7.71
CA GLU A 417 -27.82 -0.42 7.98
C GLU A 417 -26.83 0.74 8.16
N TYR A 418 -25.69 0.50 8.82
CA TYR A 418 -24.68 1.54 9.03
C TYR A 418 -24.05 2.04 7.71
N PHE A 419 -23.83 1.15 6.77
CA PHE A 419 -23.19 1.48 5.48
C PHE A 419 -24.19 1.69 4.32
N LYS A 420 -25.50 1.68 4.56
CA LYS A 420 -26.53 1.73 3.49
C LYS A 420 -26.38 2.90 2.52
N ASP A 421 -25.97 4.06 3.02
CA ASP A 421 -25.77 5.26 2.23
C ASP A 421 -24.33 5.41 1.67
N ARG A 422 -23.48 4.41 1.94
CA ARG A 422 -22.06 4.36 1.53
C ARG A 422 -21.68 2.97 0.98
N PRO A 423 -22.35 2.51 -0.09
CA PRO A 423 -22.13 1.16 -0.62
C PRO A 423 -20.70 0.94 -1.14
N ASP A 424 -19.99 2.02 -1.51
CA ASP A 424 -18.60 1.94 -1.92
C ASP A 424 -17.64 1.65 -0.76
N ASP A 425 -18.06 1.79 0.50
CA ASP A 425 -17.21 1.56 1.67
C ASP A 425 -17.35 0.15 2.26
N LEU A 426 -18.38 -0.62 1.84
CA LEU A 426 -18.65 -1.97 2.32
C LEU A 426 -18.68 -2.98 1.17
N LEU A 427 -17.93 -4.07 1.31
CA LEU A 427 -18.10 -5.30 0.52
C LEU A 427 -18.74 -6.37 1.40
N VAL A 428 -19.91 -6.87 1.01
CA VAL A 428 -20.46 -8.11 1.57
C VAL A 428 -19.89 -9.28 0.76
N LEU A 429 -19.11 -10.12 1.42
CA LEU A 429 -18.43 -11.25 0.81
C LEU A 429 -19.04 -12.57 1.31
N ASP A 430 -19.87 -13.17 0.47
CA ASP A 430 -20.46 -14.47 0.75
C ASP A 430 -19.40 -15.57 0.59
N MET A 431 -19.10 -16.24 1.71
CA MET A 431 -18.05 -17.26 1.76
C MET A 431 -18.48 -18.61 1.20
N ASP A 432 -19.76 -18.80 0.98
CA ASP A 432 -20.30 -20.03 0.39
C ASP A 432 -20.39 -19.96 -1.14
N MET A 433 -20.18 -18.77 -1.74
CA MET A 433 -20.02 -18.65 -3.19
C MET A 433 -18.92 -19.58 -3.71
N PRO A 434 -19.17 -20.37 -4.75
CA PRO A 434 -18.18 -21.30 -5.28
C PRO A 434 -16.99 -20.60 -5.93
N THR A 435 -17.24 -19.48 -6.61
CA THR A 435 -16.24 -18.73 -7.38
C THR A 435 -16.45 -17.21 -7.23
N GLY A 436 -15.50 -16.41 -7.71
CA GLY A 436 -15.65 -14.96 -7.81
C GLY A 436 -15.26 -14.16 -6.56
N LYS A 437 -15.02 -14.79 -5.40
CA LYS A 437 -14.65 -14.08 -4.15
C LYS A 437 -13.41 -13.21 -4.31
N LEU A 438 -12.36 -13.74 -4.92
CA LEU A 438 -11.12 -12.97 -5.12
C LEU A 438 -11.33 -11.81 -6.12
N ALA A 439 -12.10 -12.05 -7.18
CA ALA A 439 -12.42 -11.01 -8.16
C ALA A 439 -13.23 -9.86 -7.53
N ALA A 440 -14.23 -10.19 -6.71
CA ALA A 440 -15.01 -9.19 -5.99
C ALA A 440 -14.13 -8.36 -5.03
N LEU A 441 -13.25 -9.04 -4.29
CA LEU A 441 -12.31 -8.38 -3.37
C LEU A 441 -11.31 -7.48 -4.12
N CYS A 442 -10.76 -7.94 -5.24
CA CYS A 442 -9.86 -7.16 -6.09
C CYS A 442 -10.56 -5.91 -6.64
N ALA A 443 -11.77 -6.05 -7.18
CA ALA A 443 -12.56 -4.94 -7.70
C ALA A 443 -12.85 -3.89 -6.62
N PHE A 444 -13.28 -4.35 -5.44
CA PHE A 444 -13.58 -3.49 -4.29
C PHE A 444 -12.34 -2.73 -3.80
N LEU A 445 -11.19 -3.42 -3.70
CA LEU A 445 -9.93 -2.84 -3.20
C LEU A 445 -9.13 -2.14 -4.31
N LYS A 446 -9.64 -2.08 -5.54
CA LYS A 446 -8.96 -1.48 -6.71
C LYS A 446 -7.60 -2.14 -6.96
N ARG A 447 -7.55 -3.47 -6.88
CA ARG A 447 -6.36 -4.28 -7.16
C ARG A 447 -6.53 -5.08 -8.45
N PRO A 448 -5.45 -5.30 -9.20
CA PRO A 448 -5.52 -6.16 -10.38
C PRO A 448 -5.90 -7.59 -9.98
N ILE A 449 -6.70 -8.25 -10.83
CA ILE A 449 -7.04 -9.65 -10.65
C ILE A 449 -5.84 -10.48 -11.10
N PHE A 450 -5.34 -11.37 -10.24
CA PHE A 450 -4.32 -12.34 -10.63
C PHE A 450 -4.97 -13.45 -11.45
N PRO A 451 -4.50 -13.73 -12.69
CA PRO A 451 -5.17 -14.67 -13.60
C PRO A 451 -5.37 -16.08 -13.02
N ASP A 452 -4.44 -16.52 -12.18
CA ASP A 452 -4.43 -17.88 -11.60
C ASP A 452 -4.84 -17.90 -10.10
N GLY A 453 -5.37 -16.78 -9.59
CA GLY A 453 -5.65 -16.62 -8.18
C GLY A 453 -6.95 -17.30 -7.74
N LEU A 454 -6.86 -18.44 -7.06
CA LEU A 454 -7.96 -18.99 -6.29
C LEU A 454 -8.07 -18.28 -4.94
N TYR A 455 -9.31 -18.04 -4.49
CA TYR A 455 -9.53 -17.52 -3.14
C TYR A 455 -9.03 -18.54 -2.10
N PRO A 456 -8.21 -18.13 -1.12
CA PRO A 456 -7.65 -19.05 -0.14
C PRO A 456 -8.73 -19.80 0.64
N ARG A 457 -8.47 -21.06 0.95
CA ARG A 457 -9.30 -21.87 1.83
C ARG A 457 -8.45 -22.33 3.02
N ALA A 458 -8.40 -21.49 4.06
CA ALA A 458 -7.69 -21.78 5.29
C ALA A 458 -8.62 -22.43 6.34
N ASN A 459 -8.06 -23.22 7.25
CA ASN A 459 -8.74 -23.84 8.39
C ASN A 459 -9.97 -24.68 8.01
N ARG A 460 -9.83 -25.62 7.08
CA ARG A 460 -10.85 -26.65 6.89
C ARG A 460 -10.98 -27.48 8.17
N SER A 461 -12.22 -27.85 8.52
CA SER A 461 -12.52 -28.69 9.68
C SER A 461 -11.77 -30.04 9.68
N ASN A 462 -11.21 -30.45 8.54
CA ASN A 462 -10.39 -31.66 8.38
C ASN A 462 -8.88 -31.42 8.58
N ASP A 463 -8.41 -30.16 8.62
CA ASP A 463 -6.99 -29.83 8.80
C ASP A 463 -6.56 -29.74 10.28
N ILE A 464 -7.50 -29.96 11.21
CA ILE A 464 -7.25 -29.92 12.66
C ILE A 464 -6.43 -31.15 13.15
N GLY A 465 -5.89 -31.93 12.23
CA GLY A 465 -5.14 -33.17 12.52
C GLY A 465 -3.63 -33.05 12.66
N VAL A 466 -3.00 -31.93 12.25
CA VAL A 466 -1.54 -31.83 12.24
C VAL A 466 -1.08 -30.43 12.63
N ILE A 467 -1.11 -30.12 13.92
CA ILE A 467 -0.15 -29.21 14.53
C ILE A 467 0.52 -30.01 15.64
N THR A 468 1.62 -30.66 15.27
CA THR A 468 2.61 -31.20 16.21
C THR A 468 3.53 -30.08 16.66
#